data_cef095ae3b37bc3670c58b54de5136db
#
_entry.id   cef095ae3b37bc3670c58b54de5136db
#
_cell.length_a   1.000
_cell.length_b   1.000
_cell.length_c   1.000
_cell.angle_alpha   90.00
_cell.angle_beta   90.00
_cell.angle_gamma   90.00
#
_symmetry.space_group_name_H-M   'P 1'
#
loop_
_entity.id
_entity.type
_entity.pdbx_description
1 polymer ?
#
loop_
_entity_poly.entity_id
_entity_poly.type
_entity_poly.pdbx_seq_one_letter_code
_entity_poly.pdbx_strand_id
1 'polypeptide(L)'
;MKKVIVLLEKMVEDSEFQYPYLRLKEEGFDVVSVAPETKVYQGKGGQSFKPDKPFEEVKDEIFDAVIVPGGYAPDLWRRDEKIVKFVKDHHEKGKIIASICHGPWLLISAGIVKGRNVTGF
;
A
#
# COMPACT_ATOMS: atom_id res chain seq x y z
N MET A 1 4.55 1.40 -19.78
CA MET A 1 4.48 2.24 -18.57
C MET A 1 4.33 1.31 -17.35
N LYS A 2 5.14 1.54 -16.32
CA LYS A 2 5.08 0.69 -15.12
C LYS A 2 3.88 1.05 -14.26
N LYS A 3 3.27 0.01 -13.69
CA LYS A 3 2.06 0.12 -12.86
C LYS A 3 2.42 0.04 -11.39
N VAL A 4 1.98 1.02 -10.62
CA VAL A 4 2.23 1.09 -9.18
C VAL A 4 0.91 1.17 -8.43
N ILE A 5 0.77 0.37 -7.38
CA ILE A 5 -0.39 0.44 -6.49
C ILE A 5 0.05 1.06 -5.15
N VAL A 6 -0.73 2.02 -4.65
CA VAL A 6 -0.52 2.62 -3.34
C VAL A 6 -1.73 2.26 -2.48
N LEU A 7 -1.49 1.55 -1.38
CA LEU A 7 -2.57 1.11 -0.51
C LEU A 7 -3.08 2.24 0.36
N LEU A 8 -4.40 2.31 0.52
CA LEU A 8 -5.09 3.33 1.31
C LEU A 8 -6.03 2.66 2.30
N GLU A 9 -6.06 3.15 3.53
CA GLU A 9 -7.01 2.72 4.55
C GLU A 9 -7.18 3.88 5.52
N LYS A 10 -8.21 3.82 6.38
CA LYS A 10 -8.42 4.88 7.36
C LYS A 10 -7.23 5.00 8.30
N MET A 11 -7.01 6.20 8.78
CA MET A 11 -5.90 6.55 9.68
C MET A 11 -4.52 6.33 9.07
N VAL A 12 -4.43 6.36 7.74
CA VAL A 12 -3.15 6.41 7.05
C VAL A 12 -2.42 7.71 7.43
N GLU A 13 -1.09 7.67 7.50
CA GLU A 13 -0.33 8.90 7.66
C GLU A 13 -0.42 9.67 6.34
N ASP A 14 -1.04 10.84 6.37
CA ASP A 14 -1.42 11.61 5.17
C ASP A 14 -0.28 11.78 4.17
N SER A 15 0.86 12.25 4.63
CA SER A 15 2.00 12.52 3.75
C SER A 15 2.61 11.24 3.17
N GLU A 16 2.59 10.14 3.92
CA GLU A 16 3.14 8.86 3.47
C GLU A 16 2.30 8.19 2.39
N PHE A 17 1.03 8.55 2.32
CA PHE A 17 0.16 8.16 1.23
C PHE A 17 0.26 9.16 0.07
N GLN A 18 0.04 10.43 0.36
CA GLN A 18 -0.13 11.46 -0.67
C GLN A 18 1.16 11.74 -1.44
N TYR A 19 2.28 11.84 -0.75
CA TYR A 19 3.53 12.19 -1.41
C TYR A 19 3.98 11.12 -2.43
N PRO A 20 4.08 9.85 -2.08
CA PRO A 20 4.43 8.83 -3.07
C PRO A 20 3.42 8.75 -4.22
N TYR A 21 2.13 8.85 -3.90
CA TYR A 21 1.08 8.79 -4.90
C TYR A 21 1.25 9.88 -5.96
N LEU A 22 1.41 11.13 -5.54
CA LEU A 22 1.55 12.25 -6.45
C LEU A 22 2.93 12.27 -7.13
N ARG A 23 3.98 11.96 -6.38
CA ARG A 23 5.34 12.01 -6.93
C ARG A 23 5.56 10.97 -8.02
N LEU A 24 5.02 9.78 -7.84
CA LEU A 24 5.14 8.73 -8.85
C LEU A 24 4.33 9.05 -10.10
N LYS A 25 3.15 9.67 -9.94
CA LYS A 25 2.38 10.17 -11.08
C LYS A 25 3.16 11.23 -11.85
N GLU A 26 3.82 12.12 -11.13
CA GLU A 26 4.63 13.17 -11.72
C GLU A 26 5.78 12.61 -12.57
N GLU A 27 6.35 11.48 -12.15
CA GLU A 27 7.41 10.79 -12.89
C GLU A 27 6.90 9.99 -14.09
N GLY A 28 5.60 9.93 -14.30
CA GLY A 28 5.02 9.25 -15.46
C GLY A 28 4.64 7.79 -15.24
N PHE A 29 4.65 7.31 -13.98
CA PHE A 29 4.15 5.96 -13.70
C PHE A 29 2.63 5.92 -13.74
N ASP A 30 2.07 4.75 -14.03
CA ASP A 30 0.64 4.50 -13.92
C ASP A 30 0.34 4.12 -12.48
N VAL A 31 -0.11 5.10 -11.69
CA VAL A 31 -0.30 4.93 -10.24
C VAL A 31 -1.78 4.86 -9.92
N VAL A 32 -2.16 3.84 -9.17
CA VAL A 32 -3.54 3.68 -8.68
C VAL A 32 -3.54 3.57 -7.17
N SER A 33 -4.44 4.29 -6.51
CA SER A 33 -4.68 4.15 -5.09
C SER A 33 -5.83 3.18 -4.86
N VAL A 34 -5.67 2.29 -3.87
CA VAL A 34 -6.60 1.19 -3.63
C VAL A 34 -6.91 1.08 -2.16
N ALA A 35 -8.19 0.94 -1.84
CA ALA A 35 -8.69 0.76 -0.48
C ALA A 35 -9.72 -0.38 -0.49
N PRO A 36 -10.17 -0.85 0.70
CA PRO A 36 -11.18 -1.90 0.73
C PRO A 36 -12.47 -1.54 0.00
N GLU A 37 -12.90 -0.29 0.09
CA GLU A 37 -14.16 0.16 -0.51
C GLU A 37 -13.95 1.48 -1.26
N THR A 38 -14.90 1.80 -2.15
CA THR A 38 -14.91 3.07 -2.88
C THR A 38 -15.63 4.13 -2.03
N LYS A 39 -14.97 4.62 -1.01
CA LYS A 39 -15.49 5.67 -0.13
C LYS A 39 -14.36 6.60 0.26
N VAL A 40 -14.71 7.73 0.87
CA VAL A 40 -13.70 8.65 1.39
C VAL A 40 -13.06 8.08 2.64
N TYR A 41 -11.74 8.06 2.68
CA TYR A 41 -10.96 7.65 3.84
C TYR A 41 -10.28 8.86 4.45
N GLN A 42 -10.34 8.97 5.77
CA GLN A 42 -9.71 10.08 6.47
C GLN A 42 -8.35 9.65 6.99
N GLY A 43 -7.33 10.43 6.65
CA GLY A 43 -5.99 10.20 7.15
C GLY A 43 -5.85 10.65 8.61
N LYS A 44 -4.80 10.21 9.23
CA LYS A 44 -4.46 10.51 10.63
C LYS A 44 -4.34 12.02 10.86
N GLY A 45 -3.84 12.76 9.87
CA GLY A 45 -3.69 14.21 9.92
C GLY A 45 -4.95 14.99 9.55
N GLY A 46 -6.03 14.31 9.21
CA GLY A 46 -7.33 14.93 8.93
C GLY A 46 -7.64 15.17 7.45
N GLN A 47 -6.74 14.85 6.54
CA GLN A 47 -7.04 14.99 5.12
C GLN A 47 -7.97 13.86 4.67
N SER A 48 -8.77 14.14 3.64
CA SER A 48 -9.70 13.17 3.07
C SER A 48 -9.14 12.66 1.74
N PHE A 49 -9.15 11.33 1.57
CA PHE A 49 -8.68 10.70 0.34
C PHE A 49 -9.75 9.76 -0.19
N LYS A 50 -9.95 9.79 -1.50
CA LYS A 50 -10.83 8.83 -2.16
C LYS A 50 -9.96 7.90 -3.00
N PRO A 51 -10.07 6.57 -2.82
CA PRO A 51 -9.27 5.66 -3.63
C PRO A 51 -9.72 5.68 -5.09
N ASP A 52 -8.77 5.40 -5.97
CA ASP A 52 -9.08 5.27 -7.39
C ASP A 52 -9.92 4.03 -7.66
N LYS A 53 -9.65 2.94 -6.93
CA LYS A 53 -10.36 1.67 -7.09
C LYS A 53 -10.49 0.93 -5.75
N PRO A 54 -11.54 0.11 -5.60
CA PRO A 54 -11.60 -0.80 -4.46
C PRO A 54 -10.69 -2.00 -4.72
N PHE A 55 -10.23 -2.63 -3.67
CA PHE A 55 -9.30 -3.77 -3.78
C PHE A 55 -9.87 -4.90 -4.64
N GLU A 56 -11.16 -5.15 -4.54
CA GLU A 56 -11.82 -6.23 -5.29
C GLU A 56 -11.59 -6.14 -6.81
N GLU A 57 -11.46 -4.93 -7.33
CA GLU A 57 -11.23 -4.72 -8.76
C GLU A 57 -9.80 -5.03 -9.21
N VAL A 58 -8.84 -5.02 -8.29
CA VAL A 58 -7.42 -5.17 -8.64
C VAL A 58 -6.76 -6.40 -8.01
N LYS A 59 -7.51 -7.16 -7.24
CA LYS A 59 -6.95 -8.28 -6.45
C LYS A 59 -6.19 -9.32 -7.27
N ASP A 60 -6.56 -9.47 -8.55
CA ASP A 60 -5.92 -10.44 -9.46
C ASP A 60 -4.95 -9.78 -10.43
N GLU A 61 -4.76 -8.47 -10.34
CA GLU A 61 -3.79 -7.74 -11.15
C GLU A 61 -2.39 -7.83 -10.57
N ILE A 62 -1.39 -7.79 -11.45
CA ILE A 62 0.01 -7.75 -11.03
C ILE A 62 0.56 -6.36 -11.32
N PHE A 63 1.09 -5.72 -10.29
CA PHE A 63 1.70 -4.41 -10.37
C PHE A 63 3.23 -4.55 -10.34
N ASP A 64 3.93 -3.56 -10.85
CA ASP A 64 5.39 -3.54 -10.80
C ASP A 64 5.90 -3.18 -9.41
N ALA A 65 5.12 -2.39 -8.66
CA ALA A 65 5.47 -2.02 -7.29
C ALA A 65 4.22 -1.87 -6.43
N VAL A 66 4.36 -2.22 -5.16
CA VAL A 66 3.34 -2.05 -4.11
C VAL A 66 3.90 -1.10 -3.06
N ILE A 67 3.21 0.00 -2.81
CA ILE A 67 3.61 0.99 -1.82
C ILE A 67 2.68 0.87 -0.61
N VAL A 68 3.27 0.70 0.57
CA VAL A 68 2.53 0.54 1.82
C VAL A 68 2.83 1.74 2.74
N PRO A 69 1.96 2.76 2.75
CA PRO A 69 2.11 3.89 3.68
C PRO A 69 1.89 3.46 5.12
N GLY A 70 2.31 4.31 6.04
CA GLY A 70 2.20 4.03 7.47
C GLY A 70 0.95 4.63 8.11
N GLY A 71 1.10 5.13 9.34
CA GLY A 71 -0.01 5.50 10.21
C GLY A 71 -0.58 4.23 10.83
N TYR A 72 -1.89 4.21 11.09
CA TYR A 72 -2.55 3.02 11.62
C TYR A 72 -3.12 2.12 10.53
N ALA A 73 -3.11 2.56 9.28
CA ALA A 73 -3.63 1.81 8.15
C ALA A 73 -3.01 0.41 8.01
N PRO A 74 -1.68 0.22 8.13
CA PRO A 74 -1.09 -1.11 8.01
C PRO A 74 -1.60 -2.12 9.02
N ASP A 75 -1.98 -1.67 10.21
CA ASP A 75 -2.56 -2.57 11.21
C ASP A 75 -3.93 -3.11 10.78
N LEU A 76 -4.67 -2.31 10.04
CA LEU A 76 -5.95 -2.75 9.46
C LEU A 76 -5.71 -3.67 8.26
N TRP A 77 -4.78 -3.30 7.37
CA TRP A 77 -4.45 -4.12 6.22
C TRP A 77 -3.95 -5.51 6.61
N ARG A 78 -3.13 -5.60 7.64
CA ARG A 78 -2.55 -6.89 8.06
C ARG A 78 -3.58 -7.88 8.57
N ARG A 79 -4.78 -7.41 8.91
CA ARG A 79 -5.88 -8.25 9.38
C ARG A 79 -6.68 -8.85 8.22
N ASP A 80 -6.44 -8.41 7.00
CA ASP A 80 -7.13 -8.90 5.81
C ASP A 80 -6.22 -9.90 5.08
N GLU A 81 -6.59 -11.18 5.14
CA GLU A 81 -5.82 -12.24 4.51
C GLU A 81 -5.63 -12.05 3.01
N LYS A 82 -6.59 -11.44 2.34
CA LYS A 82 -6.51 -11.19 0.89
C LYS A 82 -5.41 -10.19 0.57
N ILE A 83 -5.29 -9.14 1.37
CA ILE A 83 -4.25 -8.13 1.20
C ILE A 83 -2.88 -8.71 1.53
N VAL A 84 -2.79 -9.46 2.63
CA VAL A 84 -1.55 -10.12 3.03
C VAL A 84 -1.06 -11.04 1.90
N LYS A 85 -1.97 -11.83 1.33
CA LYS A 85 -1.64 -12.70 0.20
C LYS A 85 -1.21 -11.90 -1.03
N PHE A 86 -1.89 -10.80 -1.31
CA PHE A 86 -1.57 -9.94 -2.44
C PHE A 86 -0.13 -9.41 -2.35
N VAL A 87 0.28 -8.94 -1.18
CA VAL A 87 1.64 -8.45 -0.95
C VAL A 87 2.65 -9.59 -1.09
N LYS A 88 2.35 -10.73 -0.50
CA LYS A 88 3.21 -11.90 -0.58
C LYS A 88 3.41 -12.37 -2.02
N ASP A 89 2.33 -12.45 -2.78
CA ASP A 89 2.36 -12.89 -4.18
C ASP A 89 3.22 -11.95 -5.04
N HIS A 90 3.11 -10.64 -4.81
CA HIS A 90 3.93 -9.67 -5.52
C HIS A 90 5.41 -9.82 -5.19
N HIS A 91 5.72 -10.06 -3.91
CA HIS A 91 7.09 -10.32 -3.49
C HIS A 91 7.65 -11.58 -4.17
N GLU A 92 6.88 -12.67 -4.19
CA GLU A 92 7.30 -13.93 -4.79
C GLU A 92 7.52 -13.81 -6.31
N LYS A 93 6.83 -12.88 -6.95
CA LYS A 93 6.99 -12.59 -8.38
C LYS A 93 8.12 -11.59 -8.66
N GLY A 94 8.91 -11.25 -7.66
CA GLY A 94 10.05 -10.34 -7.81
C GLY A 94 9.66 -8.88 -7.98
N LYS A 95 8.44 -8.51 -7.60
CA LYS A 95 8.01 -7.12 -7.70
C LYS A 95 8.53 -6.29 -6.53
N ILE A 96 8.57 -4.98 -6.70
CA ILE A 96 9.07 -4.06 -5.68
C ILE A 96 8.00 -3.87 -4.61
N ILE A 97 8.40 -4.05 -3.34
CA ILE A 97 7.56 -3.74 -2.19
C ILE A 97 8.24 -2.63 -1.41
N ALA A 98 7.59 -1.49 -1.27
CA ALA A 98 8.11 -0.37 -0.51
C ALA A 98 7.15 -0.03 0.63
N SER A 99 7.70 0.19 1.83
CA SER A 99 6.89 0.49 3.00
C SER A 99 7.54 1.61 3.81
N ILE A 100 6.71 2.33 4.56
CA ILE A 100 7.14 3.49 5.34
C ILE A 100 6.57 3.35 6.75
N CYS A 101 7.37 3.70 7.76
CA CYS A 101 6.96 3.82 9.17
C CYS A 101 6.33 2.51 9.70
N HIS A 102 5.00 2.43 9.88
CA HIS A 102 4.30 1.22 10.30
C HIS A 102 3.99 0.28 9.13
N GLY A 103 4.28 0.69 7.89
CA GLY A 103 4.07 -0.14 6.71
C GLY A 103 4.66 -1.55 6.82
N PRO A 104 5.89 -1.71 7.39
CA PRO A 104 6.48 -3.04 7.56
C PRO A 104 5.65 -4.04 8.36
N TRP A 105 4.69 -3.58 9.17
CA TRP A 105 3.81 -4.49 9.90
C TRP A 105 3.02 -5.39 8.93
N LEU A 106 2.57 -4.83 7.80
CA LEU A 106 1.92 -5.64 6.76
C LEU A 106 2.91 -6.63 6.14
N LEU A 107 4.14 -6.20 5.91
CA LEU A 107 5.18 -7.04 5.35
C LEU A 107 5.56 -8.20 6.29
N ILE A 108 5.58 -7.92 7.59
CA ILE A 108 5.81 -8.97 8.60
C ILE A 108 4.72 -10.03 8.53
N SER A 109 3.46 -9.59 8.46
CA SER A 109 2.32 -10.52 8.37
C SER A 109 2.35 -11.32 7.07
N ALA A 110 2.91 -10.75 6.00
CA ALA A 110 3.08 -11.44 4.73
C ALA A 110 4.29 -12.41 4.73
N GLY A 111 5.13 -12.35 5.78
CA GLY A 111 6.27 -13.26 5.94
C GLY A 111 7.45 -12.97 5.01
N ILE A 112 7.56 -11.74 4.50
CA ILE A 112 8.57 -11.41 3.49
C ILE A 112 9.78 -10.65 4.02
N VAL A 113 9.83 -10.35 5.31
CA VAL A 113 10.97 -9.61 5.91
C VAL A 113 12.04 -10.51 6.49
N LYS A 114 11.76 -11.78 6.68
CA LYS A 114 12.71 -12.71 7.27
C LYS A 114 13.99 -12.78 6.43
N GLY A 115 15.14 -12.65 7.10
CA GLY A 115 16.44 -12.70 6.43
C GLY A 115 16.82 -11.41 5.73
N ARG A 116 16.09 -10.32 5.92
CA ARG A 116 16.35 -9.02 5.31
C ARG A 116 16.62 -7.96 6.34
N ASN A 117 17.43 -6.98 5.98
CA ASN A 117 17.65 -5.80 6.81
C ASN A 117 16.59 -4.78 6.45
N VAL A 118 15.72 -4.48 7.42
CA VAL A 118 14.62 -3.51 7.23
C VAL A 118 14.59 -2.54 8.38
N THR A 119 13.97 -1.39 8.17
CA THR A 119 13.76 -0.40 9.20
C THR A 119 12.31 0.10 9.12
N GLY A 120 11.85 0.68 10.19
CA GLY A 120 10.49 1.21 10.26
C GLY A 120 10.19 1.64 11.68
N PHE A 121 8.93 1.95 11.93
CA PHE A 121 8.49 2.32 13.28
C PHE A 121 8.00 1.08 14.02
#